data_71cc731f13cc3d63098028eb2f4e1aa5
#
_entry.id   71cc731f13cc3d63098028eb2f4e1aa5
#
_cell.length_a   1.000
_cell.length_b   1.000
_cell.length_c   1.000
_cell.angle_alpha   90.00
_cell.angle_beta   90.00
_cell.angle_gamma   90.00
#
_symmetry.space_group_name_H-M   'P 1'
#
loop_
_entity.id
_entity.type
_entity.pdbx_description
1 polymer ?
#
loop_
_entity_poly.entity_id
_entity_poly.type
_entity_poly.pdbx_seq_one_letter_code
_entity_poly.pdbx_strand_id
1 'polypeptide(L)'
;MFIEIKNLFFFLVVRKIKIKKYNSFIFRIVDIYGQDFDVNISYLIEKFLYKNKAEYIDFMNYGIESRMFKLMGFQKKKSSQLIPNYFEPFIRKNENLDLCVLFSDSNNKKVTINKGDGDQDRP
;
A
#
# COMPACT_ATOMS: atom_id res chain seq x y z
N MET A 1 0.36 8.64 7.47
CA MET A 1 -0.07 9.89 6.79
C MET A 1 -1.54 10.12 7.08
N PHE A 2 -1.88 11.28 7.56
CA PHE A 2 -3.26 11.71 7.82
C PHE A 2 -3.72 12.64 6.70
N ILE A 3 -4.91 12.41 6.18
CA ILE A 3 -5.50 13.21 5.11
C ILE A 3 -6.90 13.64 5.52
N GLU A 4 -7.15 14.95 5.52
CA GLU A 4 -8.45 15.56 5.79
C GLU A 4 -8.90 16.32 4.55
N ILE A 5 -10.08 15.98 4.02
CA ILE A 5 -10.69 16.66 2.88
C ILE A 5 -12.18 16.82 3.14
N LYS A 6 -12.65 18.05 3.31
CA LYS A 6 -14.08 18.37 3.46
C LYS A 6 -14.82 17.46 4.45
N ASN A 7 -14.31 17.32 5.66
CA ASN A 7 -14.83 16.45 6.72
C ASN A 7 -14.69 14.94 6.46
N LEU A 8 -13.96 14.54 5.45
CA LEU A 8 -13.56 13.14 5.24
C LEU A 8 -12.18 12.92 5.82
N PHE A 9 -12.05 11.88 6.61
CA PHE A 9 -10.78 11.53 7.26
C PHE A 9 -10.37 10.15 6.83
N PHE A 10 -9.13 10.02 6.42
CA PHE A 10 -8.53 8.72 6.30
C PHE A 10 -7.05 8.73 6.67
N PHE A 11 -6.62 7.58 7.17
CA PHE A 11 -5.25 7.34 7.58
C PHE A 11 -4.62 6.31 6.68
N LEU A 12 -3.44 6.64 6.18
CA LEU A 12 -2.54 5.68 5.57
C LEU A 12 -1.42 5.38 6.56
N VAL A 13 -1.33 4.15 6.98
CA VAL A 13 -0.18 3.65 7.74
C VAL A 13 0.87 3.24 6.74
N VAL A 14 2.01 3.92 6.75
CA VAL A 14 3.07 3.70 5.77
C VAL A 14 4.37 3.29 6.45
N ARG A 15 5.05 2.31 5.87
CA ARG A 15 6.40 1.89 6.25
C ARG A 15 7.40 2.46 5.26
N LYS A 16 8.48 3.05 5.77
CA LYS A 16 9.61 3.50 4.97
C LYS A 16 10.60 2.36 4.78
N ILE A 17 10.92 2.02 3.54
CA ILE A 17 11.85 0.94 3.19
C ILE A 17 13.03 1.54 2.45
N LYS A 18 14.25 1.34 2.97
CA LYS A 18 15.48 1.83 2.36
C LYS A 18 15.97 0.86 1.29
N ILE A 19 16.23 1.38 0.08
CA ILE A 19 16.87 0.65 -1.01
C ILE A 19 18.37 0.94 -0.95
N LYS A 20 19.13 0.08 -0.26
CA LYS A 20 20.55 0.31 0.03
C LYS A 20 21.40 0.55 -1.23
N LYS A 21 21.14 -0.23 -2.30
CA LYS A 21 21.91 -0.18 -3.56
C LYS A 21 21.90 1.20 -4.20
N TYR A 22 20.79 1.94 -4.10
CA TYR A 22 20.61 3.23 -4.78
C TYR A 22 20.58 4.42 -3.80
N ASN A 23 20.81 4.17 -2.51
CA ASN A 23 20.66 5.16 -1.43
C ASN A 23 19.33 5.90 -1.46
N SER A 24 18.30 5.24 -1.94
CA SER A 24 16.93 5.74 -2.06
C SER A 24 15.99 5.00 -1.11
N PHE A 25 14.74 5.37 -1.11
CA PHE A 25 13.73 4.66 -0.35
C PHE A 25 12.35 4.76 -1.00
N ILE A 26 11.50 3.86 -0.58
CA ILE A 26 10.10 3.80 -0.96
C ILE A 26 9.23 3.84 0.28
N PHE A 27 7.94 4.09 0.07
CA PHE A 27 6.94 3.84 1.07
C PHE A 27 6.11 2.61 0.69
N ARG A 28 5.70 1.86 1.69
CA ARG A 28 4.71 0.80 1.56
C ARG A 28 3.52 1.11 2.45
N ILE A 29 2.33 1.11 1.89
CA ILE A 29 1.12 1.18 2.69
C ILE A 29 0.93 -0.19 3.33
N VAL A 30 0.89 -0.22 4.65
CA VAL A 30 0.63 -1.44 5.42
C VAL A 30 -0.81 -1.53 5.86
N ASP A 31 -1.46 -0.37 6.01
CA ASP A 31 -2.87 -0.32 6.36
C ASP A 31 -3.55 0.99 5.93
N ILE A 32 -4.87 0.95 5.80
CA ILE A 32 -5.71 2.08 5.43
C ILE A 32 -6.99 2.09 6.27
N TYR A 33 -7.27 3.22 6.89
CA TYR A 33 -8.47 3.44 7.69
C TYR A 33 -9.21 4.68 7.23
N GLY A 34 -10.52 4.62 7.19
CA GLY A 34 -11.37 5.77 6.87
C GLY A 34 -12.66 5.37 6.18
N GLN A 35 -13.45 6.38 5.85
CA GLN A 35 -14.72 6.23 5.14
C GLN A 35 -14.64 7.01 3.82
N ASP A 36 -15.42 6.55 2.83
CA ASP A 36 -15.65 7.26 1.56
C ASP A 36 -14.38 7.63 0.78
N PHE A 37 -13.66 6.59 0.33
CA PHE A 37 -12.46 6.75 -0.50
C PHE A 37 -12.72 7.26 -1.95
N ASP A 38 -13.91 7.77 -2.24
CA ASP A 38 -14.30 8.26 -3.56
C ASP A 38 -13.69 9.63 -3.92
N VAL A 39 -12.73 10.11 -3.15
CA VAL A 39 -12.06 11.39 -3.35
C VAL A 39 -10.74 11.21 -4.07
N ASN A 40 -10.50 12.04 -5.08
CA ASN A 40 -9.20 12.06 -5.75
C ASN A 40 -8.14 12.66 -4.83
N ILE A 41 -7.25 11.82 -4.34
CA ILE A 41 -6.13 12.19 -3.47
C ILE A 41 -4.76 11.97 -4.11
N SER A 42 -4.73 11.65 -5.41
CA SER A 42 -3.47 11.39 -6.13
C SER A 42 -2.45 12.51 -5.92
N TYR A 43 -2.89 13.76 -6.02
CA TYR A 43 -2.02 14.92 -5.78
C TYR A 43 -1.38 14.93 -4.38
N LEU A 44 -2.13 14.54 -3.35
CA LEU A 44 -1.60 14.48 -1.98
C LEU A 44 -0.57 13.38 -1.82
N ILE A 45 -0.80 12.23 -2.45
CA ILE A 45 0.17 11.12 -2.49
C ILE A 45 1.45 11.57 -3.21
N GLU A 46 1.32 12.19 -4.38
CA GLU A 46 2.47 12.71 -5.14
C GLU A 46 3.25 13.75 -4.34
N LYS A 47 2.57 14.70 -3.73
CA LYS A 47 3.21 15.72 -2.87
C LYS A 47 3.92 15.10 -1.67
N PHE A 48 3.34 14.06 -1.07
CA PHE A 48 3.96 13.30 0.02
C PHE A 48 5.25 12.61 -0.44
N LEU A 49 5.22 11.93 -1.58
CA LEU A 49 6.40 11.27 -2.17
C LEU A 49 7.50 12.29 -2.48
N TYR A 50 7.15 13.38 -3.15
CA TYR A 50 8.09 14.44 -3.49
C TYR A 50 8.75 15.06 -2.26
N LYS A 51 7.95 15.46 -1.25
CA LYS A 51 8.45 16.03 0.00
C LYS A 51 9.42 15.10 0.72
N ASN A 52 9.18 13.82 0.65
CA ASN A 52 9.99 12.80 1.32
C ASN A 52 11.11 12.23 0.43
N LYS A 53 11.24 12.68 -0.82
CA LYS A 53 12.21 12.18 -1.81
C LYS A 53 12.13 10.65 -1.97
N ALA A 54 10.92 10.11 -1.97
CA ALA A 54 10.67 8.70 -2.16
C ALA A 54 10.47 8.40 -3.65
N GLU A 55 10.94 7.24 -4.12
CA GLU A 55 10.82 6.85 -5.53
C GLU A 55 9.38 6.49 -5.89
N TYR A 56 8.71 5.73 -5.03
CA TYR A 56 7.33 5.33 -5.21
C TYR A 56 6.70 4.91 -3.88
N ILE A 57 5.40 4.66 -3.93
CA ILE A 57 4.63 4.03 -2.86
C ILE A 57 3.91 2.81 -3.43
N ASP A 58 3.95 1.70 -2.73
CA ASP A 58 3.22 0.49 -3.09
C ASP A 58 2.17 0.12 -2.05
N PHE A 59 1.17 -0.65 -2.49
CA PHE A 59 0.12 -1.14 -1.63
C PHE A 59 -0.31 -2.56 -2.04
N MET A 60 -0.17 -3.50 -1.13
CA MET A 60 -0.68 -4.86 -1.27
C MET A 60 -1.95 -5.02 -0.45
N ASN A 61 -3.03 -5.40 -1.12
CA ASN A 61 -4.32 -5.54 -0.48
C ASN A 61 -5.20 -6.55 -1.23
N TYR A 62 -6.26 -6.97 -0.56
CA TYR A 62 -7.36 -7.74 -1.10
C TYR A 62 -8.68 -7.07 -0.70
N GLY A 63 -9.67 -7.09 -1.59
CA GLY A 63 -11.04 -6.65 -1.31
C GLY A 63 -11.33 -5.16 -1.51
N ILE A 64 -10.31 -4.32 -1.75
CA ILE A 64 -10.53 -2.91 -2.11
C ILE A 64 -10.79 -2.78 -3.60
N GLU A 65 -11.78 -1.98 -3.97
CA GLU A 65 -12.17 -1.79 -5.37
C GLU A 65 -11.11 -1.04 -6.18
N SER A 66 -10.89 -1.51 -7.42
CA SER A 66 -9.87 -0.92 -8.30
C SER A 66 -10.13 0.55 -8.63
N ARG A 67 -11.39 1.01 -8.60
CA ARG A 67 -11.75 2.41 -8.80
C ARG A 67 -11.11 3.31 -7.75
N MET A 68 -11.11 2.88 -6.48
CA MET A 68 -10.52 3.63 -5.38
C MET A 68 -9.03 3.85 -5.57
N PHE A 69 -8.32 2.81 -6.03
CA PHE A 69 -6.89 2.95 -6.32
C PHE A 69 -6.60 3.97 -7.41
N LYS A 70 -7.42 4.02 -8.46
CA LYS A 70 -7.26 5.02 -9.52
C LYS A 70 -7.42 6.44 -8.98
N LEU A 71 -8.40 6.68 -8.10
CA LEU A 71 -8.60 7.99 -7.46
C LEU A 71 -7.43 8.37 -6.53
N MET A 72 -6.73 7.38 -6.00
CA MET A 72 -5.51 7.59 -5.21
C MET A 72 -4.24 7.74 -6.07
N GLY A 73 -4.35 7.62 -7.40
CA GLY A 73 -3.22 7.68 -8.31
C GLY A 73 -2.45 6.37 -8.49
N PHE A 74 -2.96 5.26 -7.97
CA PHE A 74 -2.32 3.95 -8.11
C PHE A 74 -2.67 3.27 -9.43
N GLN A 75 -1.71 2.50 -9.91
CA GLN A 75 -1.89 1.59 -11.04
C GLN A 75 -1.71 0.15 -10.56
N LYS A 76 -2.50 -0.76 -11.14
CA LYS A 76 -2.30 -2.18 -10.89
C LYS A 76 -0.95 -2.61 -11.48
N LYS A 77 -0.13 -3.27 -10.67
CA LYS A 77 1.14 -3.85 -11.11
C LYS A 77 0.92 -4.84 -12.24
N LYS A 78 1.71 -4.72 -13.31
CA LYS A 78 1.75 -5.71 -14.39
C LYS A 78 2.76 -6.80 -14.06
N SER A 79 2.57 -8.01 -14.59
CA SER A 79 3.50 -9.14 -14.41
C SER A 79 4.92 -8.84 -14.91
N SER A 80 5.05 -7.98 -15.93
CA SER A 80 6.33 -7.54 -16.48
C SER A 80 7.06 -6.50 -15.62
N GLN A 81 6.41 -5.92 -14.61
CA GLN A 81 7.02 -4.94 -13.73
C GLN A 81 7.60 -5.64 -12.50
N LEU A 82 8.88 -5.44 -12.26
CA LEU A 82 9.54 -5.89 -11.04
C LEU A 82 9.36 -4.84 -9.94
N ILE A 83 8.52 -5.14 -8.97
CA ILE A 83 8.43 -4.38 -7.74
C ILE A 83 8.99 -5.27 -6.64
N PRO A 84 10.15 -4.93 -6.07
CA PRO A 84 10.78 -5.77 -5.08
C PRO A 84 9.88 -6.02 -3.89
N ASN A 85 9.65 -7.29 -3.58
CA ASN A 85 8.98 -7.70 -2.36
C ASN A 85 10.00 -7.76 -1.24
N TYR A 86 10.04 -6.70 -0.46
CA TYR A 86 10.85 -6.69 0.74
C TYR A 86 10.04 -7.25 1.90
N PHE A 87 10.21 -8.52 2.18
CA PHE A 87 9.75 -9.12 3.44
C PHE A 87 10.80 -8.83 4.49
N GLU A 88 10.69 -7.73 5.15
CA GLU A 88 11.49 -7.48 6.36
C GLU A 88 10.85 -8.21 7.55
N PRO A 89 11.69 -8.80 8.43
CA PRO A 89 13.16 -8.75 8.43
C PRO A 89 13.84 -9.85 7.62
N PHE A 90 13.10 -10.79 7.01
CA PHE A 90 13.64 -12.09 6.63
C PHE A 90 14.40 -12.12 5.30
N ILE A 91 13.82 -11.69 4.19
CA ILE A 91 14.47 -11.82 2.90
C ILE A 91 14.19 -10.61 2.02
N ARG A 92 15.26 -9.99 1.51
CA ARG A 92 15.17 -8.95 0.48
C ARG A 92 15.45 -9.59 -0.87
N LYS A 93 14.42 -9.90 -1.61
CA LYS A 93 14.54 -10.44 -2.96
C LYS A 93 14.04 -9.43 -3.98
N ASN A 94 14.81 -9.27 -5.07
CA ASN A 94 14.39 -8.52 -6.24
C ASN A 94 13.61 -9.43 -7.20
N GLU A 95 12.56 -10.02 -6.73
CA GLU A 95 11.70 -10.90 -7.53
C GLU A 95 10.22 -10.60 -7.24
N ASN A 96 9.38 -10.90 -8.22
CA ASN A 96 7.96 -10.86 -8.04
C ASN A 96 7.50 -12.12 -7.31
N LEU A 97 6.89 -11.93 -6.15
CA LEU A 97 6.23 -13.02 -5.43
C LEU A 97 4.72 -12.87 -5.56
N ASP A 98 4.06 -13.96 -5.85
CA ASP A 98 2.61 -14.03 -5.77
C ASP A 98 2.22 -14.30 -4.31
N LEU A 99 1.43 -13.40 -3.77
CA LEU A 99 0.90 -13.54 -2.41
C LEU A 99 -0.49 -14.16 -2.49
N CYS A 100 -0.64 -15.30 -1.86
CA CYS A 100 -1.94 -15.93 -1.67
C CYS A 100 -2.52 -15.51 -0.33
N VAL A 101 -3.78 -15.10 -0.35
CA VAL A 101 -4.55 -14.77 0.85
C VAL A 101 -5.63 -15.82 1.02
N LEU A 102 -5.64 -16.49 2.16
CA LEU A 102 -6.68 -17.43 2.56
C LEU A 102 -7.39 -16.86 3.78
N PHE A 103 -8.71 -16.81 3.70
CA PHE A 103 -9.55 -16.40 4.82
C PHE A 103 -10.84 -17.22 4.85
N SER A 104 -11.45 -17.33 6.02
CA SER A 104 -12.76 -17.93 6.21
C SER A 104 -13.73 -16.86 6.68
N ASP A 105 -14.85 -16.72 5.97
CA ASP A 105 -15.95 -15.85 6.37
C ASP A 105 -17.26 -16.62 6.37
N SER A 106 -17.84 -16.81 7.54
CA SER A 106 -19.11 -17.48 7.72
C SER A 106 -20.33 -16.62 7.33
N ASN A 107 -20.13 -15.31 7.15
CA ASN A 107 -21.22 -14.35 6.99
C ASN A 107 -21.32 -13.74 5.59
N ASN A 108 -20.49 -14.14 4.65
CA ASN A 108 -20.38 -13.59 3.29
C ASN A 108 -20.21 -12.06 3.27
N LYS A 109 -19.57 -11.50 4.29
CA LYS A 109 -19.27 -10.06 4.35
C LYS A 109 -18.14 -9.71 3.42
N LYS A 110 -18.15 -8.50 2.89
CA LYS A 110 -17.02 -7.97 2.13
C LYS A 110 -15.80 -7.86 3.06
N VAL A 111 -14.79 -8.66 2.79
CA VAL A 111 -13.55 -8.69 3.56
C VAL A 111 -12.51 -7.83 2.86
N THR A 112 -11.86 -6.96 3.60
CA THR A 112 -10.68 -6.22 3.16
C THR A 112 -9.48 -6.67 3.98
N ILE A 113 -8.40 -7.05 3.30
CA ILE A 113 -7.16 -7.50 3.93
C ILE A 113 -6.03 -6.64 3.41
N ASN A 114 -5.31 -6.03 4.31
CA ASN A 114 -4.14 -5.21 4.03
C ASN A 114 -2.88 -5.94 4.50
N LYS A 115 -1.73 -5.44 4.09
CA LYS A 115 -0.46 -6.05 4.48
C LYS A 115 -0.25 -6.09 6.00
N GLY A 116 -0.74 -5.08 6.72
CA GLY A 116 -0.68 -5.01 8.18
C GLY A 116 -1.47 -6.11 8.91
N ASP A 117 -2.42 -6.76 8.23
CA ASP A 117 -3.18 -7.88 8.79
C ASP A 117 -2.37 -9.18 8.81
N GLY A 118 -1.24 -9.23 8.12
CA GLY A 118 -0.36 -10.39 8.08
C GLY A 118 0.73 -10.35 9.13
N ASP A 119 1.16 -11.53 9.61
CA ASP A 119 2.22 -11.66 10.63
C ASP A 119 3.59 -11.10 10.19
N GLN A 120 3.76 -10.87 8.89
CA GLN A 120 5.03 -10.43 8.31
C GLN A 120 5.39 -8.97 8.60
N ASP A 121 4.46 -8.18 9.12
CA ASP A 121 4.66 -6.77 9.43
C ASP A 121 4.77 -6.46 10.93
N ARG A 122 4.84 -7.48 11.75
CA ARG A 122 5.14 -7.30 13.17
C ARG A 122 6.61 -6.92 13.34
N PRO A 123 6.92 -5.94 14.22
CA PRO A 123 8.29 -5.53 14.52
C PRO A 123 9.09 -6.63 15.18
#